data_77af44aa7b23826fbcede2ce2a6acf64
#
_entry.id   77af44aa7b23826fbcede2ce2a6acf64
#
_cell.length_a   1.000
_cell.length_b   1.000
_cell.length_c   1.000
_cell.angle_alpha   90.00
_cell.angle_beta   90.00
_cell.angle_gamma   90.00
#
_symmetry.space_group_name_H-M   'P 1'
#
loop_
_entity.id
_entity.type
_entity.pdbx_description
1 polymer ?
#
loop_
_entity_poly.entity_id
_entity_poly.type
_entity_poly.pdbx_seq_one_letter_code
_entity_poly.pdbx_strand_id
1 'polypeptide(L)'
;MDFRERFLTALEIKEPDRVPTHVIALDANNVDKVLGKPEINDFQLIEMMKQQYPDNYAEKLTEGLSAMETEIFSRMAEAAWKLGFDAIQVGIIPYAFKNDREFIDPWGRIWEIRNNEGNAFPFYKQGLITSPEVWEEWNKPDAEKLAEEMHEFTRQIYKKYNDKIFLIGVDDFIGIFESTWQSMGIVEFSRQLMRNPSYIKERFEFQTNIICELIKASFDAGLEVWTESGDLGHKSGTFMRPEDMKKLLLPCYKRMTNTAHKLGGKCILHSDGNLMGILNLIVEAGFDGLHSLDPQAGMNLAKIKQQVGDKLCLLGNIDVSYTLSKGSREEVEAEVKKAIQIAGPGGGFIVSPTNIHPSVRPENLQWMIEATKKYGVYPLKLGG
;
A
#
# COMPACT_ATOMS: atom_id res chain seq x y z
N MET A 1 -9.46 17.93 -16.68
CA MET A 1 -9.59 16.53 -16.26
C MET A 1 -10.06 16.47 -14.82
N ASP A 2 -10.93 15.53 -14.47
CA ASP A 2 -11.21 15.21 -13.08
C ASP A 2 -10.05 14.40 -12.45
N PHE A 3 -10.15 14.07 -11.17
CA PHE A 3 -9.09 13.35 -10.44
C PHE A 3 -8.88 11.92 -10.97
N ARG A 4 -9.95 11.21 -11.37
CA ARG A 4 -9.89 9.86 -11.91
C ARG A 4 -9.21 9.85 -13.29
N GLU A 5 -9.71 10.67 -14.21
CA GLU A 5 -9.15 10.78 -15.57
C GLU A 5 -7.67 11.17 -15.52
N ARG A 6 -7.30 12.12 -14.66
CA ARG A 6 -5.92 12.57 -14.46
C ARG A 6 -5.02 11.44 -14.00
N PHE A 7 -5.46 10.66 -12.99
CA PHE A 7 -4.68 9.55 -12.44
C PHE A 7 -4.48 8.43 -13.46
N LEU A 8 -5.54 8.01 -14.14
CA LEU A 8 -5.48 6.97 -15.15
C LEU A 8 -4.64 7.39 -16.38
N THR A 9 -4.73 8.65 -16.81
CA THR A 9 -3.88 9.20 -17.87
C THR A 9 -2.40 9.10 -17.51
N ALA A 10 -2.04 9.41 -16.26
CA ALA A 10 -0.65 9.25 -15.79
C ALA A 10 -0.23 7.77 -15.74
N LEU A 11 -1.09 6.85 -15.30
CA LEU A 11 -0.81 5.40 -15.34
C LEU A 11 -0.62 4.86 -16.76
N GLU A 12 -1.23 5.50 -17.77
CA GLU A 12 -1.02 5.20 -19.18
C GLU A 12 0.25 5.85 -19.77
N ILE A 13 1.10 6.44 -18.93
CA ILE A 13 2.35 7.12 -19.34
C ILE A 13 2.05 8.25 -20.34
N LYS A 14 0.96 8.98 -20.13
CA LYS A 14 0.56 10.16 -20.90
C LYS A 14 0.58 11.39 -20.02
N GLU A 15 0.72 12.57 -20.62
CA GLU A 15 0.62 13.85 -19.92
C GLU A 15 -0.84 14.20 -19.64
N PRO A 16 -1.30 14.24 -18.36
CA PRO A 16 -2.60 14.77 -18.00
C PRO A 16 -2.60 16.30 -18.02
N ASP A 17 -3.67 16.97 -17.53
CA ASP A 17 -3.69 18.42 -17.35
C ASP A 17 -2.65 18.90 -16.34
N ARG A 18 -2.37 18.10 -15.32
CA ARG A 18 -1.28 18.28 -14.36
C ARG A 18 -0.84 16.94 -13.76
N VAL A 19 0.35 16.90 -13.16
CA VAL A 19 0.81 15.75 -12.37
C VAL A 19 -0.19 15.46 -11.25
N PRO A 20 -0.69 14.20 -11.12
CA PRO A 20 -1.59 13.82 -10.04
C PRO A 20 -0.87 13.71 -8.70
N THR A 21 -1.66 13.69 -7.61
CA THR A 21 -1.20 13.41 -6.26
C THR A 21 -1.85 12.15 -5.70
N HIS A 22 -1.08 11.36 -4.98
CA HIS A 22 -1.51 10.10 -4.39
C HIS A 22 -1.02 9.98 -2.95
N VAL A 23 -1.74 9.24 -2.13
CA VAL A 23 -1.31 8.78 -0.81
C VAL A 23 -1.77 7.35 -0.58
N ILE A 24 -0.90 6.52 -0.01
CA ILE A 24 -1.27 5.13 0.31
C ILE A 24 -2.24 5.07 1.49
N ALA A 25 -1.96 5.82 2.55
CA ALA A 25 -2.81 5.96 3.73
C ALA A 25 -2.45 7.26 4.46
N LEU A 26 -3.25 7.65 5.45
CA LEU A 26 -2.97 8.72 6.38
C LEU A 26 -2.94 8.17 7.80
N ASP A 27 -1.94 8.59 8.56
CA ASP A 27 -1.85 8.30 9.98
C ASP A 27 -3.05 8.89 10.76
N ALA A 28 -3.53 8.19 11.79
CA ALA A 28 -4.72 8.57 12.54
C ALA A 28 -4.63 10.00 13.11
N ASN A 29 -3.46 10.42 13.66
CA ASN A 29 -3.27 11.78 14.15
C ASN A 29 -3.40 12.83 13.03
N ASN A 30 -2.94 12.50 11.83
CA ASN A 30 -3.09 13.38 10.67
C ASN A 30 -4.55 13.47 10.24
N VAL A 31 -5.26 12.35 10.22
CA VAL A 31 -6.71 12.32 9.95
C VAL A 31 -7.46 13.19 10.94
N ASP A 32 -7.19 13.05 12.24
CA ASP A 32 -7.83 13.81 13.31
C ASP A 32 -7.60 15.31 13.18
N LYS A 33 -6.36 15.73 12.92
CA LYS A 33 -6.00 17.12 12.72
C LYS A 33 -6.74 17.72 11.51
N VAL A 34 -6.76 16.99 10.39
CA VAL A 34 -7.42 17.46 9.15
C VAL A 34 -8.93 17.54 9.31
N LEU A 35 -9.53 16.58 9.99
CA LEU A 35 -10.99 16.54 10.18
C LEU A 35 -11.47 17.41 11.34
N GLY A 36 -10.59 17.81 12.27
CA GLY A 36 -10.94 18.53 13.49
C GLY A 36 -11.81 17.70 14.45
N LYS A 37 -11.74 16.37 14.35
CA LYS A 37 -12.55 15.43 15.12
C LYS A 37 -11.64 14.29 15.58
N PRO A 38 -11.23 14.27 16.84
CA PRO A 38 -10.46 13.14 17.36
C PRO A 38 -11.29 11.85 17.29
N GLU A 39 -10.64 10.80 16.89
CA GLU A 39 -11.17 9.43 16.96
C GLU A 39 -10.86 8.85 18.34
N ILE A 40 -11.67 7.90 18.77
CA ILE A 40 -11.28 7.02 19.87
C ILE A 40 -10.13 6.17 19.32
N ASN A 41 -8.92 6.35 19.87
CA ASN A 41 -7.79 5.54 19.44
C ASN A 41 -7.94 4.08 19.89
N ASP A 42 -7.23 3.16 19.23
CA ASP A 42 -7.34 1.73 19.47
C ASP A 42 -7.15 1.36 20.95
N PHE A 43 -6.23 2.03 21.67
CA PHE A 43 -6.02 1.77 23.10
C PHE A 43 -7.23 2.18 23.94
N GLN A 44 -7.85 3.33 23.63
CA GLN A 44 -9.07 3.76 24.33
C GLN A 44 -10.22 2.80 24.05
N LEU A 45 -10.36 2.36 22.81
CA LEU A 45 -11.37 1.37 22.43
C LEU A 45 -11.15 0.03 23.13
N ILE A 46 -9.91 -0.48 23.17
CA ILE A 46 -9.56 -1.71 23.88
C ILE A 46 -9.92 -1.58 25.36
N GLU A 47 -9.57 -0.46 26.02
CA GLU A 47 -9.90 -0.25 27.43
C GLU A 47 -11.43 -0.14 27.68
N MET A 48 -12.17 0.51 26.79
CA MET A 48 -13.64 0.54 26.87
C MET A 48 -14.24 -0.87 26.74
N MET A 49 -13.75 -1.66 25.77
CA MET A 49 -14.21 -3.03 25.56
C MET A 49 -13.88 -3.96 26.75
N LYS A 50 -12.71 -3.80 27.37
CA LYS A 50 -12.33 -4.52 28.60
C LYS A 50 -13.27 -4.19 29.77
N GLN A 51 -13.64 -2.93 29.91
CA GLN A 51 -14.58 -2.52 30.97
C GLN A 51 -15.98 -3.09 30.72
N GLN A 52 -16.42 -3.11 29.47
CA GLN A 52 -17.76 -3.56 29.11
C GLN A 52 -17.88 -5.09 29.02
N TYR A 53 -16.84 -5.78 28.57
CA TYR A 53 -16.79 -7.22 28.30
C TYR A 53 -15.53 -7.86 28.89
N PRO A 54 -15.34 -7.90 30.22
CA PRO A 54 -14.07 -8.29 30.84
C PRO A 54 -13.59 -9.70 30.48
N ASP A 55 -14.53 -10.63 30.23
CA ASP A 55 -14.22 -12.03 29.97
C ASP A 55 -13.97 -12.36 28.50
N ASN A 56 -14.50 -11.55 27.56
CA ASN A 56 -14.45 -11.84 26.12
C ASN A 56 -14.24 -10.60 25.24
N TYR A 57 -13.60 -9.55 25.76
CA TYR A 57 -13.37 -8.30 25.02
C TYR A 57 -12.64 -8.49 23.68
N ALA A 58 -11.68 -9.43 23.60
CA ALA A 58 -10.92 -9.69 22.37
C ALA A 58 -11.80 -10.26 21.25
N GLU A 59 -12.75 -11.16 21.60
CA GLU A 59 -13.75 -11.67 20.69
C GLU A 59 -14.68 -10.55 20.20
N LYS A 60 -15.15 -9.70 21.12
CA LYS A 60 -16.00 -8.55 20.79
C LYS A 60 -15.31 -7.49 19.95
N LEU A 61 -14.01 -7.24 20.18
CA LEU A 61 -13.20 -6.41 19.29
C LEU A 61 -13.15 -7.00 17.88
N THR A 62 -12.90 -8.32 17.78
CA THR A 62 -12.84 -9.02 16.51
C THR A 62 -14.17 -8.97 15.76
N GLU A 63 -15.31 -9.16 16.45
CA GLU A 63 -16.65 -9.03 15.86
C GLU A 63 -16.92 -7.63 15.30
N GLY A 64 -16.35 -6.58 15.91
CA GLY A 64 -16.52 -5.19 15.50
C GLY A 64 -15.60 -4.71 14.38
N LEU A 65 -14.61 -5.52 13.98
CA LEU A 65 -13.51 -5.08 13.08
C LEU A 65 -13.99 -4.52 11.75
N SER A 66 -14.87 -5.22 11.04
CA SER A 66 -15.33 -4.79 9.70
C SER A 66 -15.97 -3.39 9.71
N ALA A 67 -16.75 -3.08 10.77
CA ALA A 67 -17.34 -1.76 10.92
C ALA A 67 -16.27 -0.70 11.27
N MET A 68 -15.29 -1.06 12.10
CA MET A 68 -14.16 -0.18 12.44
C MET A 68 -13.31 0.14 11.22
N GLU A 69 -12.95 -0.86 10.43
CA GLU A 69 -12.18 -0.68 9.19
C GLU A 69 -12.91 0.24 8.22
N THR A 70 -14.20 0.03 8.02
CA THR A 70 -15.02 0.89 7.16
C THR A 70 -15.00 2.35 7.64
N GLU A 71 -15.07 2.60 8.95
CA GLU A 71 -14.98 3.95 9.51
C GLU A 71 -13.57 4.53 9.37
N ILE A 72 -12.52 3.78 9.69
CA ILE A 72 -11.11 4.20 9.55
C ILE A 72 -10.83 4.62 8.10
N PHE A 73 -11.12 3.77 7.13
CA PHE A 73 -10.88 4.10 5.72
C PHE A 73 -11.79 5.21 5.19
N SER A 74 -13.03 5.32 5.71
CA SER A 74 -13.90 6.47 5.41
C SER A 74 -13.30 7.77 5.88
N ARG A 75 -12.76 7.83 7.09
CA ARG A 75 -12.10 9.00 7.65
C ARG A 75 -10.80 9.35 6.90
N MET A 76 -10.01 8.33 6.55
CA MET A 76 -8.80 8.53 5.73
C MET A 76 -9.14 9.10 4.35
N ALA A 77 -10.17 8.57 3.68
CA ALA A 77 -10.63 9.07 2.37
C ALA A 77 -11.16 10.51 2.48
N GLU A 78 -11.92 10.84 3.53
CA GLU A 78 -12.38 12.20 3.78
C GLU A 78 -11.22 13.18 4.02
N ALA A 79 -10.24 12.78 4.83
CA ALA A 79 -9.08 13.63 5.13
C ALA A 79 -8.20 13.83 3.88
N ALA A 80 -7.95 12.79 3.09
CA ALA A 80 -7.20 12.89 1.85
C ALA A 80 -7.89 13.81 0.83
N TRP A 81 -9.22 13.67 0.68
CA TRP A 81 -10.02 14.56 -0.14
C TRP A 81 -9.94 16.02 0.33
N LYS A 82 -10.09 16.29 1.64
CA LYS A 82 -9.99 17.64 2.21
C LYS A 82 -8.61 18.26 2.05
N LEU A 83 -7.55 17.47 2.13
CA LEU A 83 -6.19 17.92 1.82
C LEU A 83 -6.02 18.22 0.33
N GLY A 84 -6.83 17.63 -0.55
CA GLY A 84 -6.83 17.85 -2.00
C GLY A 84 -5.97 16.87 -2.79
N PHE A 85 -5.75 15.65 -2.26
CA PHE A 85 -5.21 14.52 -3.02
C PHE A 85 -6.15 14.12 -4.17
N ASP A 86 -5.57 13.60 -5.25
CA ASP A 86 -6.35 13.03 -6.36
C ASP A 86 -6.76 11.57 -6.08
N ALA A 87 -5.93 10.80 -5.36
CA ALA A 87 -6.17 9.39 -5.10
C ALA A 87 -5.69 8.92 -3.71
N ILE A 88 -6.37 7.89 -3.17
CA ILE A 88 -6.01 7.17 -1.95
C ILE A 88 -6.28 5.68 -2.09
N GLN A 89 -5.52 4.85 -1.37
CA GLN A 89 -5.75 3.40 -1.30
C GLN A 89 -6.78 3.03 -0.23
N VAL A 90 -7.54 1.96 -0.49
CA VAL A 90 -8.54 1.39 0.41
C VAL A 90 -8.49 -0.15 0.34
N GLY A 91 -8.55 -0.81 1.48
CA GLY A 91 -8.45 -2.26 1.57
C GLY A 91 -9.00 -2.82 2.87
N ILE A 92 -8.90 -4.12 3.05
CA ILE A 92 -9.28 -4.82 4.29
C ILE A 92 -8.04 -5.45 4.92
N ILE A 93 -8.03 -5.53 6.25
CA ILE A 93 -6.97 -6.19 7.02
C ILE A 93 -7.63 -7.24 7.92
N PRO A 94 -7.84 -8.48 7.43
CA PRO A 94 -8.47 -9.51 8.24
C PRO A 94 -7.55 -9.96 9.37
N TYR A 95 -7.96 -9.73 10.62
CA TYR A 95 -7.25 -10.17 11.81
C TYR A 95 -8.19 -10.47 12.97
N ALA A 96 -7.68 -11.14 14.00
CA ALA A 96 -8.41 -11.42 15.22
C ALA A 96 -7.56 -11.03 16.44
N PHE A 97 -8.14 -10.33 17.41
CA PHE A 97 -7.46 -9.97 18.64
C PHE A 97 -7.18 -11.21 19.49
N LYS A 98 -5.93 -11.39 19.93
CA LYS A 98 -5.53 -12.39 20.92
C LYS A 98 -5.62 -11.83 22.34
N ASN A 99 -5.27 -10.58 22.49
CA ASN A 99 -5.28 -9.82 23.72
C ASN A 99 -5.23 -8.32 23.43
N ASP A 100 -4.99 -7.48 24.42
CA ASP A 100 -4.95 -6.02 24.32
C ASP A 100 -3.78 -5.44 23.53
N ARG A 101 -2.82 -6.27 23.14
CA ARG A 101 -1.60 -5.85 22.42
C ARG A 101 -1.28 -6.66 21.20
N GLU A 102 -1.90 -7.83 21.06
CA GLU A 102 -1.58 -8.73 19.97
C GLU A 102 -2.81 -9.15 19.20
N PHE A 103 -2.67 -9.21 17.90
CA PHE A 103 -3.63 -9.85 17.02
C PHE A 103 -2.94 -10.84 16.10
N ILE A 104 -3.72 -11.76 15.55
CA ILE A 104 -3.30 -12.78 14.60
C ILE A 104 -4.12 -12.63 13.33
N ASP A 105 -3.47 -12.79 12.19
CA ASP A 105 -4.17 -12.85 10.91
C ASP A 105 -4.31 -14.30 10.39
N PRO A 106 -5.14 -14.53 9.37
CA PRO A 106 -5.36 -15.86 8.81
C PRO A 106 -4.10 -16.53 8.22
N TRP A 107 -3.06 -15.76 7.92
CA TRP A 107 -1.77 -16.27 7.42
C TRP A 107 -0.83 -16.75 8.53
N GLY A 108 -1.27 -16.67 9.79
CA GLY A 108 -0.48 -17.09 10.95
C GLY A 108 0.62 -16.10 11.34
N ARG A 109 0.42 -14.81 11.05
CA ARG A 109 1.30 -13.75 11.50
C ARG A 109 0.77 -13.17 12.81
N ILE A 110 1.66 -12.99 13.78
CA ILE A 110 1.37 -12.27 15.01
C ILE A 110 1.89 -10.85 14.88
N TRP A 111 1.02 -9.91 15.19
CA TRP A 111 1.28 -8.48 15.20
C TRP A 111 1.17 -7.96 16.63
N GLU A 112 1.99 -6.99 16.98
CA GLU A 112 1.96 -6.30 18.27
C GLU A 112 1.59 -4.83 18.05
N ILE A 113 0.55 -4.38 18.75
CA ILE A 113 0.18 -2.97 18.77
C ILE A 113 1.14 -2.22 19.69
N ARG A 114 1.88 -1.27 19.15
CA ARG A 114 2.79 -0.40 19.90
C ARG A 114 2.31 1.03 19.84
N ASN A 115 2.51 1.73 20.96
CA ASN A 115 2.32 3.17 20.99
C ASN A 115 3.51 3.84 20.31
N ASN A 116 3.25 4.52 19.20
CA ASN A 116 4.24 5.32 18.51
C ASN A 116 3.74 6.77 18.44
N GLU A 117 4.32 7.66 19.23
CA GLU A 117 3.96 9.09 19.30
C GLU A 117 2.46 9.35 19.55
N GLY A 118 1.82 8.50 20.35
CA GLY A 118 0.38 8.62 20.67
C GLY A 118 -0.55 7.83 19.77
N ASN A 119 -0.03 7.17 18.73
CA ASN A 119 -0.78 6.29 17.84
C ASN A 119 -0.58 4.82 18.18
N ALA A 120 -1.64 4.04 18.04
CA ALA A 120 -1.53 2.59 17.95
C ALA A 120 -1.04 2.22 16.55
N PHE A 121 0.09 1.53 16.47
CA PHE A 121 0.65 1.08 15.20
C PHE A 121 0.98 -0.41 15.26
N PRO A 122 0.55 -1.22 14.27
CA PRO A 122 0.84 -2.63 14.22
C PRO A 122 2.29 -2.89 13.77
N PHE A 123 3.00 -3.71 14.52
CA PHE A 123 4.34 -4.18 14.17
C PHE A 123 4.33 -5.70 14.05
N TYR A 124 4.85 -6.21 12.95
CA TYR A 124 5.07 -7.64 12.77
C TYR A 124 5.98 -8.17 13.90
N LYS A 125 5.53 -9.24 14.56
CA LYS A 125 6.24 -9.87 15.67
C LYS A 125 6.87 -11.20 15.28
N GLN A 126 6.07 -12.10 14.72
CA GLN A 126 6.52 -13.43 14.29
C GLN A 126 5.50 -14.14 13.43
N GLY A 127 5.97 -15.15 12.66
CA GLY A 127 5.14 -16.14 11.96
C GLY A 127 5.00 -17.44 12.74
N LEU A 128 3.88 -18.12 12.56
CA LEU A 128 3.55 -19.39 13.20
C LEU A 128 3.71 -20.60 12.28
N ILE A 129 3.82 -20.40 10.96
CA ILE A 129 3.93 -21.46 9.95
C ILE A 129 5.39 -21.88 9.81
N THR A 130 5.91 -22.57 10.79
CA THR A 130 7.34 -22.87 10.91
C THR A 130 7.82 -24.06 10.08
N SER A 131 6.91 -24.78 9.41
CA SER A 131 7.27 -25.88 8.52
C SER A 131 6.13 -26.17 7.52
N PRO A 132 6.40 -26.96 6.43
CA PRO A 132 5.36 -27.43 5.52
C PRO A 132 4.22 -28.20 6.20
N GLU A 133 4.53 -29.02 7.20
CA GLU A 133 3.54 -29.83 7.93
C GLU A 133 2.59 -28.91 8.71
N VAL A 134 3.11 -27.87 9.37
CA VAL A 134 2.27 -26.85 10.04
C VAL A 134 1.38 -26.13 9.04
N TRP A 135 1.88 -25.88 7.82
CA TRP A 135 1.06 -25.27 6.76
C TRP A 135 -0.06 -26.19 6.28
N GLU A 136 0.20 -27.47 6.14
CA GLU A 136 -0.83 -28.43 5.73
C GLU A 136 -2.00 -28.49 6.73
N GLU A 137 -1.69 -28.46 8.01
CA GLU A 137 -2.67 -28.48 9.11
C GLU A 137 -3.30 -27.11 9.41
N TRP A 138 -2.75 -26.01 8.88
CA TRP A 138 -3.22 -24.66 9.14
C TRP A 138 -4.62 -24.44 8.56
N ASN A 139 -5.48 -23.80 9.35
CA ASN A 139 -6.77 -23.33 8.85
C ASN A 139 -6.54 -22.12 7.92
N LYS A 140 -6.44 -22.42 6.64
CA LYS A 140 -6.08 -21.45 5.60
C LYS A 140 -7.18 -20.41 5.42
N PRO A 141 -6.82 -19.15 5.07
CA PRO A 141 -7.83 -18.14 4.73
C PRO A 141 -8.68 -18.57 3.54
N ASP A 142 -9.97 -18.31 3.65
CA ASP A 142 -10.96 -18.61 2.63
C ASP A 142 -11.02 -17.44 1.64
N ALA A 143 -10.65 -17.69 0.39
CA ALA A 143 -10.58 -16.68 -0.66
C ALA A 143 -11.97 -16.12 -1.03
N GLU A 144 -13.02 -16.95 -1.03
CA GLU A 144 -14.38 -16.53 -1.37
C GLU A 144 -14.93 -15.61 -0.28
N LYS A 145 -14.76 -16.00 0.99
CA LYS A 145 -15.18 -15.18 2.14
C LYS A 145 -14.45 -13.83 2.16
N LEU A 146 -13.13 -13.81 1.96
CA LEU A 146 -12.35 -12.57 1.90
C LEU A 146 -12.80 -11.69 0.73
N ALA A 147 -13.13 -12.29 -0.41
CA ALA A 147 -13.64 -11.55 -1.57
C ALA A 147 -15.04 -10.94 -1.28
N GLU A 148 -15.92 -11.64 -0.61
CA GLU A 148 -17.22 -11.11 -0.18
C GLU A 148 -17.04 -9.92 0.79
N GLU A 149 -16.18 -10.04 1.79
CA GLU A 149 -15.84 -8.98 2.73
C GLU A 149 -15.25 -7.76 2.01
N MET A 150 -14.31 -7.98 1.10
CA MET A 150 -13.68 -6.92 0.28
C MET A 150 -14.70 -6.22 -0.63
N HIS A 151 -15.59 -6.98 -1.26
CA HIS A 151 -16.64 -6.40 -2.11
C HIS A 151 -17.57 -5.48 -1.31
N GLU A 152 -18.09 -5.96 -0.18
CA GLU A 152 -19.01 -5.17 0.65
C GLU A 152 -18.34 -3.92 1.22
N PHE A 153 -17.13 -4.06 1.75
CA PHE A 153 -16.31 -2.94 2.22
C PHE A 153 -16.09 -1.91 1.10
N THR A 154 -15.58 -2.37 -0.05
CA THR A 154 -15.28 -1.50 -1.19
C THR A 154 -16.53 -0.76 -1.66
N ARG A 155 -17.66 -1.45 -1.79
CA ARG A 155 -18.94 -0.88 -2.21
C ARG A 155 -19.41 0.24 -1.29
N GLN A 156 -19.23 0.09 0.03
CA GLN A 156 -19.60 1.11 1.01
C GLN A 156 -18.74 2.37 0.86
N ILE A 157 -17.41 2.22 0.77
CA ILE A 157 -16.48 3.34 0.61
C ILE A 157 -16.67 4.01 -0.76
N TYR A 158 -16.78 3.22 -1.83
CA TYR A 158 -16.97 3.71 -3.19
C TYR A 158 -18.24 4.57 -3.30
N LYS A 159 -19.37 4.10 -2.78
CA LYS A 159 -20.64 4.85 -2.78
C LYS A 159 -20.52 6.22 -2.10
N LYS A 160 -19.66 6.36 -1.10
CA LYS A 160 -19.51 7.58 -0.31
C LYS A 160 -18.50 8.57 -0.89
N TYR A 161 -17.48 8.09 -1.63
CA TYR A 161 -16.33 8.91 -2.00
C TYR A 161 -15.95 8.90 -3.49
N ASN A 162 -16.58 8.10 -4.36
CA ASN A 162 -16.21 8.01 -5.79
C ASN A 162 -16.31 9.33 -6.57
N ASP A 163 -17.12 10.28 -6.09
CA ASP A 163 -17.30 11.61 -6.65
C ASP A 163 -16.36 12.67 -6.03
N LYS A 164 -15.53 12.28 -5.08
CA LYS A 164 -14.67 13.18 -4.28
C LYS A 164 -13.18 12.91 -4.45
N ILE A 165 -12.80 11.65 -4.53
CA ILE A 165 -11.39 11.21 -4.63
C ILE A 165 -11.34 9.86 -5.36
N PHE A 166 -10.27 9.62 -6.14
CA PHE A 166 -10.08 8.34 -6.81
C PHE A 166 -9.64 7.27 -5.80
N LEU A 167 -10.39 6.19 -5.73
CA LEU A 167 -10.15 5.08 -4.82
C LEU A 167 -9.39 3.96 -5.52
N ILE A 168 -8.35 3.47 -4.89
CA ILE A 168 -7.47 2.40 -5.40
C ILE A 168 -7.56 1.23 -4.42
N GLY A 169 -7.82 0.02 -4.91
CA GLY A 169 -7.82 -1.18 -4.09
C GLY A 169 -6.40 -1.56 -3.67
N VAL A 170 -6.26 -2.08 -2.46
CA VAL A 170 -4.99 -2.59 -1.94
C VAL A 170 -5.22 -3.86 -1.13
N ASP A 171 -4.23 -4.75 -1.17
CA ASP A 171 -4.21 -5.97 -0.35
C ASP A 171 -3.69 -5.76 1.08
N ASP A 172 -3.54 -4.58 1.50
CA ASP A 172 -3.04 -4.06 2.77
C ASP A 172 -2.39 -5.11 3.70
N PHE A 173 -1.06 -5.23 3.63
CA PHE A 173 -0.22 -6.21 4.35
C PHE A 173 -0.39 -7.69 3.96
N ILE A 174 -1.20 -8.04 2.95
CA ILE A 174 -1.41 -9.44 2.55
C ILE A 174 -0.84 -9.80 1.18
N GLY A 175 0.06 -8.95 0.65
CA GLY A 175 0.74 -9.17 -0.63
C GLY A 175 1.43 -10.53 -0.74
N ILE A 176 1.64 -11.00 -1.97
CA ILE A 176 2.10 -12.38 -2.27
C ILE A 176 3.42 -12.70 -1.56
N PHE A 177 4.39 -11.82 -1.66
CA PHE A 177 5.71 -12.05 -1.07
C PHE A 177 5.69 -11.91 0.45
N GLU A 178 5.16 -10.79 0.92
CA GLU A 178 5.29 -10.40 2.32
C GLU A 178 4.50 -11.30 3.26
N SER A 179 3.24 -11.63 2.94
CA SER A 179 2.46 -12.57 3.74
C SER A 179 3.10 -13.96 3.80
N THR A 180 3.78 -14.37 2.73
CA THR A 180 4.45 -15.68 2.69
C THR A 180 5.65 -15.71 3.62
N TRP A 181 6.60 -14.77 3.52
CA TRP A 181 7.77 -14.81 4.37
C TRP A 181 7.47 -14.47 5.84
N GLN A 182 6.56 -13.53 6.08
CA GLN A 182 6.18 -13.16 7.46
C GLN A 182 5.44 -14.29 8.18
N SER A 183 4.67 -15.10 7.46
CA SER A 183 3.97 -16.24 8.07
C SER A 183 4.90 -17.29 8.68
N MET A 184 6.14 -17.38 8.21
CA MET A 184 7.15 -18.33 8.71
C MET A 184 8.37 -17.67 9.33
N GLY A 185 8.54 -16.36 9.14
CA GLY A 185 9.72 -15.60 9.51
C GLY A 185 10.84 -15.71 8.49
N ILE A 186 11.67 -14.67 8.39
CA ILE A 186 12.68 -14.51 7.34
C ILE A 186 13.75 -15.63 7.33
N VAL A 187 14.09 -16.15 8.50
CA VAL A 187 15.11 -17.24 8.61
C VAL A 187 14.56 -18.54 8.03
N GLU A 188 13.32 -18.91 8.38
CA GLU A 188 12.68 -20.10 7.86
C GLU A 188 12.36 -19.96 6.37
N PHE A 189 11.84 -18.81 5.96
CA PHE A 189 11.63 -18.50 4.55
C PHE A 189 12.91 -18.71 3.73
N SER A 190 14.03 -18.14 4.17
CA SER A 190 15.32 -18.31 3.48
C SER A 190 15.79 -19.74 3.43
N ARG A 191 15.56 -20.53 4.50
CA ARG A 191 15.89 -21.94 4.56
C ARG A 191 15.04 -22.75 3.58
N GLN A 192 13.73 -22.53 3.54
CA GLN A 192 12.82 -23.20 2.62
C GLN A 192 13.06 -22.81 1.17
N LEU A 193 13.36 -21.53 0.91
CA LEU A 193 13.72 -21.07 -0.43
C LEU A 193 14.91 -21.85 -1.02
N MET A 194 15.90 -22.19 -0.19
CA MET A 194 17.08 -22.94 -0.62
C MET A 194 16.86 -24.46 -0.68
N ARG A 195 16.11 -25.02 0.28
CA ARG A 195 15.98 -26.47 0.45
C ARG A 195 14.74 -27.06 -0.21
N ASN A 196 13.66 -26.29 -0.23
CA ASN A 196 12.35 -26.71 -0.74
C ASN A 196 11.64 -25.58 -1.52
N PRO A 197 12.23 -25.12 -2.65
CA PRO A 197 11.66 -24.01 -3.43
C PRO A 197 10.26 -24.32 -3.99
N SER A 198 9.88 -25.60 -4.12
CA SER A 198 8.53 -25.99 -4.52
C SER A 198 7.48 -25.63 -3.47
N TYR A 199 7.80 -25.72 -2.18
CA TYR A 199 6.93 -25.26 -1.11
C TYR A 199 6.74 -23.75 -1.13
N ILE A 200 7.81 -22.98 -1.33
CA ILE A 200 7.69 -21.52 -1.49
C ILE A 200 6.83 -21.15 -2.70
N LYS A 201 6.99 -21.88 -3.82
CA LYS A 201 6.15 -21.70 -5.01
C LYS A 201 4.68 -21.95 -4.70
N GLU A 202 4.35 -23.05 -4.02
CA GLU A 202 2.99 -23.37 -3.60
C GLU A 202 2.38 -22.26 -2.73
N ARG A 203 3.15 -21.71 -1.78
CA ARG A 203 2.73 -20.60 -0.93
C ARG A 203 2.43 -19.34 -1.74
N PHE A 204 3.29 -18.99 -2.69
CA PHE A 204 3.05 -17.86 -3.58
C PHE A 204 1.81 -18.08 -4.47
N GLU A 205 1.62 -19.29 -5.01
CA GLU A 205 0.45 -19.62 -5.83
C GLU A 205 -0.84 -19.57 -5.02
N PHE A 206 -0.83 -20.06 -3.78
CA PHE A 206 -1.95 -19.97 -2.86
C PHE A 206 -2.34 -18.49 -2.61
N GLN A 207 -1.37 -17.67 -2.26
CA GLN A 207 -1.60 -16.24 -2.01
C GLN A 207 -2.09 -15.52 -3.27
N THR A 208 -1.53 -15.86 -4.43
CA THR A 208 -1.98 -15.29 -5.70
C THR A 208 -3.45 -15.60 -5.99
N ASN A 209 -3.94 -16.78 -5.61
CA ASN A 209 -5.36 -17.11 -5.77
C ASN A 209 -6.23 -16.15 -4.96
N ILE A 210 -5.88 -15.90 -3.70
CA ILE A 210 -6.59 -14.95 -2.84
C ILE A 210 -6.60 -13.56 -3.47
N ILE A 211 -5.42 -13.03 -3.82
CA ILE A 211 -5.30 -11.67 -4.39
C ILE A 211 -6.12 -11.56 -5.70
N CYS A 212 -6.12 -12.57 -6.55
CA CYS A 212 -6.94 -12.54 -7.76
C CYS A 212 -8.45 -12.45 -7.46
N GLU A 213 -8.94 -13.11 -6.42
CA GLU A 213 -10.35 -12.98 -6.01
C GLU A 213 -10.65 -11.61 -5.39
N LEU A 214 -9.74 -11.06 -4.58
CA LEU A 214 -9.88 -9.70 -4.05
C LEU A 214 -9.92 -8.64 -5.16
N ILE A 215 -9.08 -8.77 -6.20
CA ILE A 215 -9.11 -7.88 -7.37
C ILE A 215 -10.47 -7.93 -8.06
N LYS A 216 -11.00 -9.13 -8.31
CA LYS A 216 -12.32 -9.30 -8.95
C LYS A 216 -13.42 -8.64 -8.12
N ALA A 217 -13.43 -8.89 -6.82
CA ALA A 217 -14.41 -8.35 -5.88
C ALA A 217 -14.34 -6.82 -5.82
N SER A 218 -13.14 -6.25 -5.74
CA SER A 218 -12.93 -4.81 -5.70
C SER A 218 -13.37 -4.11 -7.00
N PHE A 219 -13.07 -4.73 -8.15
CA PHE A 219 -13.43 -4.15 -9.44
C PHE A 219 -14.93 -4.29 -9.72
N ASP A 220 -15.56 -5.38 -9.30
CA ASP A 220 -17.03 -5.51 -9.35
C ASP A 220 -17.73 -4.47 -8.47
N ALA A 221 -17.11 -4.08 -7.35
CA ALA A 221 -17.57 -3.01 -6.47
C ALA A 221 -17.32 -1.59 -7.00
N GLY A 222 -16.60 -1.42 -8.12
CA GLY A 222 -16.41 -0.15 -8.82
C GLY A 222 -14.98 0.38 -8.90
N LEU A 223 -13.98 -0.28 -8.30
CA LEU A 223 -12.57 0.13 -8.44
C LEU A 223 -12.00 -0.28 -9.81
N GLU A 224 -10.89 0.38 -10.20
CA GLU A 224 -10.27 0.16 -11.50
C GLU A 224 -8.74 0.02 -11.41
N VAL A 225 -8.19 0.21 -10.21
CA VAL A 225 -6.75 0.08 -9.94
C VAL A 225 -6.57 -0.73 -8.68
N TRP A 226 -5.64 -1.66 -8.73
CA TRP A 226 -5.19 -2.48 -7.62
C TRP A 226 -3.74 -2.21 -7.27
N THR A 227 -3.41 -2.12 -6.00
CA THR A 227 -2.03 -2.10 -5.52
C THR A 227 -1.69 -3.43 -4.86
N GLU A 228 -0.68 -4.11 -5.38
CA GLU A 228 0.01 -5.18 -4.68
C GLU A 228 0.94 -4.56 -3.65
N SER A 229 0.71 -4.87 -2.38
CA SER A 229 1.49 -4.34 -1.26
C SER A 229 2.44 -5.41 -0.74
N GLY A 230 3.75 -5.16 -0.81
CA GLY A 230 4.69 -6.13 -0.28
C GLY A 230 6.14 -5.73 -0.52
N ASP A 231 6.89 -5.57 0.57
CA ASP A 231 8.28 -5.15 0.50
C ASP A 231 9.19 -6.25 -0.05
N LEU A 232 9.63 -6.06 -1.28
CA LEU A 232 10.58 -6.94 -1.97
C LEU A 232 12.02 -6.64 -1.60
N GLY A 233 12.28 -5.46 -1.03
CA GLY A 233 13.61 -4.95 -0.80
C GLY A 233 13.85 -4.41 0.60
N HIS A 234 15.11 -4.22 0.88
CA HIS A 234 15.63 -3.50 2.02
C HIS A 234 16.63 -2.43 1.54
N LYS A 235 17.23 -1.67 2.44
CA LYS A 235 18.07 -0.52 2.08
C LYS A 235 19.20 -0.82 1.07
N SER A 236 19.73 -2.05 1.01
CA SER A 236 20.86 -2.41 0.16
C SER A 236 20.54 -3.39 -0.98
N GLY A 237 19.28 -3.79 -1.17
CA GLY A 237 18.88 -4.72 -2.23
C GLY A 237 17.60 -5.47 -1.93
N THR A 238 17.35 -6.56 -2.63
CA THR A 238 16.15 -7.38 -2.51
C THR A 238 16.33 -8.54 -1.52
N PHE A 239 15.23 -8.97 -0.87
CA PHE A 239 15.24 -10.12 0.05
C PHE A 239 15.45 -11.46 -0.67
N MET A 240 15.03 -11.56 -1.92
CA MET A 240 15.29 -12.71 -2.80
C MET A 240 16.29 -12.32 -3.88
N ARG A 241 17.05 -13.29 -4.36
CA ARG A 241 17.88 -13.08 -5.56
C ARG A 241 16.98 -12.87 -6.77
N PRO A 242 17.36 -12.01 -7.73
CA PRO A 242 16.57 -11.76 -8.95
C PRO A 242 16.18 -13.05 -9.72
N GLU A 243 17.07 -14.05 -9.75
CA GLU A 243 16.84 -15.33 -10.41
C GLU A 243 15.72 -16.14 -9.72
N ASP A 244 15.68 -16.13 -8.38
CA ASP A 244 14.64 -16.82 -7.61
C ASP A 244 13.31 -16.07 -7.75
N MET A 245 13.32 -14.72 -7.73
CA MET A 245 12.13 -13.91 -8.04
C MET A 245 11.60 -14.22 -9.43
N LYS A 246 12.47 -14.26 -10.43
CA LYS A 246 12.07 -14.58 -11.81
C LYS A 246 11.44 -15.97 -11.92
N LYS A 247 11.97 -16.95 -11.19
CA LYS A 247 11.50 -18.34 -11.24
C LYS A 247 10.20 -18.56 -10.45
N LEU A 248 10.05 -17.96 -9.29
CA LEU A 248 9.01 -18.30 -8.32
C LEU A 248 7.93 -17.24 -8.21
N LEU A 249 8.28 -15.96 -8.16
CA LEU A 249 7.37 -14.85 -7.88
C LEU A 249 6.80 -14.23 -9.17
N LEU A 250 7.63 -14.03 -10.20
CA LEU A 250 7.22 -13.43 -11.46
C LEU A 250 5.99 -14.10 -12.11
N PRO A 251 5.86 -15.44 -12.18
CA PRO A 251 4.66 -16.08 -12.71
C PRO A 251 3.39 -15.72 -11.93
N CYS A 252 3.51 -15.57 -10.61
CA CYS A 252 2.42 -15.15 -9.71
C CYS A 252 1.99 -13.72 -10.01
N TYR A 253 2.92 -12.80 -10.09
CA TYR A 253 2.65 -11.41 -10.45
C TYR A 253 2.04 -11.27 -11.84
N LYS A 254 2.55 -12.00 -12.84
CA LYS A 254 1.93 -12.03 -14.19
C LYS A 254 0.49 -12.51 -14.16
N ARG A 255 0.17 -13.51 -13.33
CA ARG A 255 -1.22 -13.97 -13.20
C ARG A 255 -2.11 -12.91 -12.56
N MET A 256 -1.63 -12.26 -11.51
CA MET A 256 -2.34 -11.19 -10.80
C MET A 256 -2.60 -9.98 -11.72
N THR A 257 -1.56 -9.43 -12.35
CA THR A 257 -1.70 -8.28 -13.27
C THR A 257 -2.59 -8.60 -14.46
N ASN A 258 -2.47 -9.81 -15.03
CA ASN A 258 -3.36 -10.28 -16.09
C ASN A 258 -4.82 -10.39 -15.62
N THR A 259 -5.08 -10.71 -14.36
CA THR A 259 -6.45 -10.72 -13.81
C THR A 259 -7.04 -9.32 -13.82
N ALA A 260 -6.32 -8.32 -13.32
CA ALA A 260 -6.76 -6.93 -13.35
C ALA A 260 -6.95 -6.40 -14.78
N HIS A 261 -5.98 -6.65 -15.68
CA HIS A 261 -6.05 -6.19 -17.08
C HIS A 261 -7.21 -6.81 -17.87
N LYS A 262 -7.54 -8.09 -17.64
CA LYS A 262 -8.71 -8.73 -18.26
C LYS A 262 -10.04 -8.12 -17.83
N LEU A 263 -10.07 -7.49 -16.67
CA LEU A 263 -11.22 -6.75 -16.15
C LEU A 263 -11.20 -5.26 -16.57
N GLY A 264 -10.22 -4.86 -17.38
CA GLY A 264 -10.07 -3.48 -17.88
C GLY A 264 -9.36 -2.54 -16.92
N GLY A 265 -8.82 -3.05 -15.79
CA GLY A 265 -8.15 -2.24 -14.77
C GLY A 265 -6.63 -2.22 -14.87
N LYS A 266 -5.99 -1.69 -13.84
CA LYS A 266 -4.54 -1.44 -13.74
C LYS A 266 -3.97 -2.01 -12.45
N CYS A 267 -2.65 -2.29 -12.43
CA CYS A 267 -1.93 -2.74 -11.25
C CYS A 267 -0.74 -1.86 -10.91
N ILE A 268 -0.61 -1.49 -9.64
CA ILE A 268 0.55 -0.80 -9.07
C ILE A 268 1.27 -1.78 -8.15
N LEU A 269 2.60 -1.80 -8.16
CA LEU A 269 3.40 -2.42 -7.12
C LEU A 269 3.81 -1.37 -6.10
N HIS A 270 3.46 -1.57 -4.84
CA HIS A 270 4.11 -0.86 -3.72
C HIS A 270 5.18 -1.75 -3.11
N SER A 271 6.38 -1.23 -3.00
CA SER A 271 7.47 -1.87 -2.27
C SER A 271 8.49 -0.84 -1.83
N ASP A 272 8.80 -0.86 -0.56
CA ASP A 272 9.94 -0.15 -0.03
C ASP A 272 11.26 -0.85 -0.37
N GLY A 273 12.36 -0.18 -0.06
CA GLY A 273 13.71 -0.71 -0.28
C GLY A 273 14.29 -0.45 -1.66
N ASN A 274 15.47 -1.03 -1.88
CA ASN A 274 16.23 -0.84 -3.12
C ASN A 274 15.85 -1.88 -4.17
N LEU A 275 15.08 -1.48 -5.16
CA LEU A 275 14.59 -2.31 -6.26
C LEU A 275 15.35 -2.10 -7.58
N MET A 276 16.43 -1.32 -7.59
CA MET A 276 17.18 -1.00 -8.82
C MET A 276 17.60 -2.23 -9.63
N GLY A 277 17.91 -3.35 -8.95
CA GLY A 277 18.31 -4.61 -9.59
C GLY A 277 17.19 -5.40 -10.24
N ILE A 278 15.90 -5.06 -9.97
CA ILE A 278 14.73 -5.82 -10.44
C ILE A 278 13.71 -5.00 -11.23
N LEU A 279 14.01 -3.74 -11.57
CA LEU A 279 13.08 -2.88 -12.31
C LEU A 279 12.55 -3.55 -13.59
N ASN A 280 13.40 -4.24 -14.34
CA ASN A 280 12.98 -4.96 -15.55
C ASN A 280 12.06 -6.16 -15.25
N LEU A 281 12.20 -6.82 -14.10
CA LEU A 281 11.29 -7.88 -13.67
C LEU A 281 9.91 -7.31 -13.31
N ILE A 282 9.85 -6.12 -12.71
CA ILE A 282 8.60 -5.42 -12.39
C ILE A 282 7.85 -5.07 -13.70
N VAL A 283 8.56 -4.54 -14.69
CA VAL A 283 8.00 -4.32 -16.04
C VAL A 283 7.53 -5.64 -16.67
N GLU A 284 8.36 -6.69 -16.62
CA GLU A 284 8.03 -8.01 -17.15
C GLU A 284 6.82 -8.64 -16.47
N ALA A 285 6.58 -8.33 -15.20
CA ALA A 285 5.42 -8.78 -14.42
C ALA A 285 4.11 -8.14 -14.90
N GLY A 286 4.17 -7.05 -15.67
CA GLY A 286 3.00 -6.36 -16.21
C GLY A 286 2.39 -5.33 -15.27
N PHE A 287 3.12 -4.83 -14.27
CA PHE A 287 2.66 -3.69 -13.48
C PHE A 287 2.59 -2.42 -14.34
N ASP A 288 1.57 -1.60 -14.11
CA ASP A 288 1.37 -0.31 -14.75
C ASP A 288 2.09 0.82 -13.99
N GLY A 289 2.30 0.65 -12.69
CA GLY A 289 2.96 1.63 -11.83
C GLY A 289 3.85 1.01 -10.76
N LEU A 290 4.82 1.79 -10.28
CA LEU A 290 5.70 1.46 -9.15
C LEU A 290 5.68 2.59 -8.12
N HIS A 291 5.32 2.29 -6.90
CA HIS A 291 5.34 3.12 -5.69
C HIS A 291 6.36 2.51 -4.73
N SER A 292 6.96 3.20 -4.02
CA SER A 292 7.37 4.18 -3.10
C SER A 292 8.50 5.06 -3.70
N LEU A 293 9.52 4.40 -4.33
CA LEU A 293 10.71 5.03 -4.92
C LEU A 293 11.55 5.77 -3.87
N ASP A 294 11.72 5.15 -2.69
CA ASP A 294 12.36 5.75 -1.52
C ASP A 294 13.79 6.22 -1.80
N PRO A 295 14.07 7.55 -1.76
CA PRO A 295 15.42 8.07 -1.96
C PRO A 295 16.40 7.62 -0.87
N GLN A 296 15.94 7.34 0.35
CA GLN A 296 16.78 6.84 1.46
C GLN A 296 17.23 5.39 1.24
N ALA A 297 16.50 4.63 0.44
CA ALA A 297 16.87 3.29 0.00
C ALA A 297 17.71 3.30 -1.28
N GLY A 298 18.11 4.47 -1.79
CA GLY A 298 18.93 4.60 -3.00
C GLY A 298 18.15 4.49 -4.31
N MET A 299 16.83 4.63 -4.28
CA MET A 299 15.99 4.69 -5.48
C MET A 299 16.15 6.03 -6.18
N ASN A 300 17.12 6.11 -7.10
CA ASN A 300 17.42 7.33 -7.84
C ASN A 300 16.37 7.57 -8.94
N LEU A 301 15.47 8.52 -8.74
CA LEU A 301 14.34 8.82 -9.62
C LEU A 301 14.76 9.07 -11.08
N ALA A 302 15.89 9.77 -11.31
CA ALA A 302 16.37 10.06 -12.67
C ALA A 302 16.81 8.78 -13.39
N LYS A 303 17.54 7.89 -12.69
CA LYS A 303 17.96 6.59 -13.26
C LYS A 303 16.77 5.69 -13.52
N ILE A 304 15.78 5.67 -12.62
CA ILE A 304 14.55 4.88 -12.77
C ILE A 304 13.77 5.38 -13.99
N LYS A 305 13.54 6.71 -14.08
CA LYS A 305 12.85 7.31 -15.24
C LYS A 305 13.55 6.98 -16.55
N GLN A 306 14.88 7.03 -16.59
CA GLN A 306 15.67 6.66 -17.76
C GLN A 306 15.54 5.18 -18.12
N GLN A 307 15.48 4.28 -17.12
CA GLN A 307 15.51 2.84 -17.35
C GLN A 307 14.14 2.26 -17.71
N VAL A 308 13.07 2.73 -17.06
CA VAL A 308 11.72 2.12 -17.16
C VAL A 308 10.59 3.13 -17.29
N GLY A 309 10.84 4.43 -17.29
CA GLY A 309 9.79 5.46 -17.28
C GLY A 309 8.98 5.58 -18.58
N ASP A 310 9.36 4.84 -19.62
CA ASP A 310 8.58 4.66 -20.86
C ASP A 310 7.65 3.43 -20.81
N LYS A 311 7.71 2.63 -19.73
CA LYS A 311 6.98 1.36 -19.56
C LYS A 311 6.24 1.26 -18.23
N LEU A 312 6.57 2.11 -17.27
CA LEU A 312 6.10 2.05 -15.90
C LEU A 312 5.84 3.45 -15.37
N CYS A 313 4.63 3.72 -14.92
CA CYS A 313 4.32 4.95 -14.21
C CYS A 313 5.05 4.97 -12.85
N LEU A 314 5.68 6.09 -12.52
CA LEU A 314 6.45 6.26 -11.30
C LEU A 314 5.63 7.04 -10.26
N LEU A 315 5.33 6.42 -9.12
CA LEU A 315 4.60 7.03 -8.01
C LEU A 315 5.57 7.26 -6.85
N GLY A 316 5.72 8.48 -6.43
CA GLY A 316 6.64 8.85 -5.33
C GLY A 316 7.13 10.27 -5.52
N ASN A 317 8.26 10.59 -5.07
CA ASN A 317 9.22 9.92 -4.18
C ASN A 317 9.58 10.91 -3.06
N ILE A 318 8.52 11.56 -2.48
CA ILE A 318 8.72 12.63 -1.49
C ILE A 318 9.00 12.01 -0.13
N ASP A 319 10.16 12.37 0.43
CA ASP A 319 10.72 11.75 1.64
C ASP A 319 9.84 12.02 2.89
N VAL A 320 9.38 10.94 3.54
CA VAL A 320 8.63 11.00 4.79
C VAL A 320 9.52 11.12 6.01
N SER A 321 10.80 10.75 5.92
CA SER A 321 11.71 10.72 7.07
C SER A 321 12.14 12.12 7.53
N TYR A 322 12.31 13.05 6.60
CA TYR A 322 12.72 14.42 6.87
C TYR A 322 11.75 15.43 6.25
N THR A 323 11.60 15.43 4.92
CA THR A 323 10.91 16.50 4.19
C THR A 323 9.46 16.66 4.64
N LEU A 324 8.69 15.57 4.69
CA LEU A 324 7.28 15.64 5.11
C LEU A 324 7.08 15.64 6.63
N SER A 325 8.12 15.29 7.42
CA SER A 325 8.06 15.28 8.89
C SER A 325 8.60 16.55 9.52
N LYS A 326 9.71 17.10 9.02
CA LYS A 326 10.48 18.18 9.67
C LYS A 326 10.82 19.32 8.72
N GLY A 327 10.69 19.11 7.41
CA GLY A 327 11.07 20.08 6.38
C GLY A 327 10.28 21.38 6.47
N SER A 328 10.89 22.49 6.07
CA SER A 328 10.21 23.77 5.88
C SER A 328 9.35 23.72 4.59
N ARG A 329 8.50 24.72 4.42
CA ARG A 329 7.70 24.87 3.20
C ARG A 329 8.57 24.93 1.94
N GLU A 330 9.68 25.67 2.00
CA GLU A 330 10.62 25.84 0.91
C GLU A 330 11.33 24.53 0.55
N GLU A 331 11.65 23.69 1.54
CA GLU A 331 12.27 22.38 1.34
C GLU A 331 11.27 21.42 0.69
N VAL A 332 10.02 21.37 1.15
CA VAL A 332 8.96 20.56 0.54
C VAL A 332 8.72 21.00 -0.91
N GLU A 333 8.57 22.31 -1.15
CA GLU A 333 8.35 22.87 -2.48
C GLU A 333 9.53 22.57 -3.43
N ALA A 334 10.77 22.66 -2.94
CA ALA A 334 11.97 22.37 -3.73
C ALA A 334 12.07 20.88 -4.12
N GLU A 335 11.76 19.96 -3.19
CA GLU A 335 11.79 18.52 -3.46
C GLU A 335 10.73 18.12 -4.48
N VAL A 336 9.49 18.60 -4.30
CA VAL A 336 8.38 18.34 -5.25
C VAL A 336 8.71 18.89 -6.64
N LYS A 337 9.19 20.14 -6.72
CA LYS A 337 9.61 20.76 -7.99
C LYS A 337 10.67 19.92 -8.68
N LYS A 338 11.69 19.49 -7.94
CA LYS A 338 12.77 18.63 -8.46
C LYS A 338 12.25 17.28 -8.96
N ALA A 339 11.36 16.62 -8.21
CA ALA A 339 10.78 15.35 -8.62
C ALA A 339 9.98 15.49 -9.92
N ILE A 340 9.16 16.54 -10.03
CA ILE A 340 8.40 16.85 -11.25
C ILE A 340 9.32 17.14 -12.43
N GLN A 341 10.39 17.92 -12.25
CA GLN A 341 11.36 18.22 -13.31
C GLN A 341 12.06 16.96 -13.84
N ILE A 342 12.31 15.98 -12.96
CA ILE A 342 12.97 14.72 -13.33
C ILE A 342 12.02 13.75 -14.00
N ALA A 343 10.85 13.48 -13.39
CA ALA A 343 10.00 12.38 -13.78
C ALA A 343 8.73 12.79 -14.52
N GLY A 344 8.34 14.07 -14.45
CA GLY A 344 7.15 14.61 -15.11
C GLY A 344 7.18 14.61 -16.64
N PRO A 345 8.31 15.01 -17.30
CA PRO A 345 8.35 15.11 -18.75
C PRO A 345 7.92 13.82 -19.46
N GLY A 346 6.99 13.94 -20.42
CA GLY A 346 6.42 12.81 -21.16
C GLY A 346 5.35 12.02 -20.40
N GLY A 347 4.91 12.52 -19.24
CA GLY A 347 3.90 11.85 -18.41
C GLY A 347 4.45 10.68 -17.60
N GLY A 348 3.55 9.83 -17.06
CA GLY A 348 3.96 8.65 -16.28
C GLY A 348 4.59 8.99 -14.94
N PHE A 349 4.15 10.07 -14.29
CA PHE A 349 4.61 10.46 -12.95
C PHE A 349 3.43 10.91 -12.08
N ILE A 350 3.41 10.45 -10.83
CA ILE A 350 2.43 10.79 -9.81
C ILE A 350 3.20 11.16 -8.54
N VAL A 351 2.96 12.35 -7.99
CA VAL A 351 3.60 12.77 -6.75
C VAL A 351 2.94 12.05 -5.56
N SER A 352 3.74 11.40 -4.75
CA SER A 352 3.29 10.69 -3.54
C SER A 352 4.35 10.76 -2.45
N PRO A 353 3.97 10.77 -1.16
CA PRO A 353 4.87 10.38 -0.08
C PRO A 353 5.42 8.97 -0.35
N THR A 354 6.63 8.68 0.08
CA THR A 354 7.23 7.33 -0.11
C THR A 354 6.49 6.27 0.72
N ASN A 355 6.00 6.65 1.89
CA ASN A 355 5.25 5.77 2.79
C ASN A 355 4.37 6.61 3.73
N ILE A 356 3.75 5.98 4.75
CA ILE A 356 3.15 6.65 5.90
C ILE A 356 4.15 6.67 7.05
N HIS A 357 4.11 7.75 7.84
CA HIS A 357 4.91 7.83 9.06
C HIS A 357 4.21 8.75 10.08
N PRO A 358 4.15 8.37 11.38
CA PRO A 358 3.45 9.17 12.41
C PRO A 358 3.94 10.60 12.56
N SER A 359 5.21 10.86 12.26
CA SER A 359 5.77 12.23 12.33
C SER A 359 5.49 13.10 11.10
N VAL A 360 4.85 12.58 10.06
CA VAL A 360 4.43 13.39 8.90
C VAL A 360 3.42 14.44 9.36
N ARG A 361 3.61 15.69 8.93
CA ARG A 361 2.74 16.80 9.31
C ARG A 361 1.71 17.08 8.21
N PRO A 362 0.42 17.29 8.55
CA PRO A 362 -0.60 17.62 7.57
C PRO A 362 -0.27 18.86 6.75
N GLU A 363 0.39 19.86 7.37
CA GLU A 363 0.81 21.08 6.68
C GLU A 363 1.82 20.76 5.56
N ASN A 364 2.75 19.82 5.80
CA ASN A 364 3.74 19.43 4.79
C ASN A 364 3.09 18.66 3.64
N LEU A 365 2.10 17.82 3.93
CA LEU A 365 1.28 17.17 2.88
C LEU A 365 0.55 18.21 2.05
N GLN A 366 -0.02 19.22 2.67
CA GLN A 366 -0.69 20.29 1.97
C GLN A 366 0.27 21.10 1.09
N TRP A 367 1.46 21.45 1.59
CA TRP A 367 2.50 22.13 0.80
C TRP A 367 2.97 21.28 -0.39
N MET A 368 3.10 19.95 -0.20
CA MET A 368 3.40 19.01 -1.30
C MET A 368 2.32 19.07 -2.38
N ILE A 369 1.04 19.06 -2.01
CA ILE A 369 -0.08 19.13 -2.95
C ILE A 369 -0.11 20.49 -3.65
N GLU A 370 0.07 21.58 -2.91
CA GLU A 370 0.13 22.95 -3.46
C GLU A 370 1.30 23.10 -4.45
N ALA A 371 2.49 22.60 -4.09
CA ALA A 371 3.65 22.60 -4.98
C ALA A 371 3.40 21.76 -6.24
N THR A 372 2.75 20.60 -6.10
CA THR A 372 2.39 19.77 -7.26
C THR A 372 1.43 20.50 -8.19
N LYS A 373 0.41 21.17 -7.66
CA LYS A 373 -0.54 21.99 -8.44
C LYS A 373 0.15 23.18 -9.12
N LYS A 374 1.18 23.75 -8.48
CA LYS A 374 1.92 24.92 -9.00
C LYS A 374 2.90 24.54 -10.12
N TYR A 375 3.66 23.47 -9.94
CA TYR A 375 4.76 23.09 -10.84
C TYR A 375 4.42 21.96 -11.82
N GLY A 376 3.34 21.22 -11.57
CA GLY A 376 2.97 20.02 -12.33
C GLY A 376 2.04 20.26 -13.51
N VAL A 377 1.67 21.50 -13.84
CA VAL A 377 0.75 21.81 -14.96
C VAL A 377 1.45 21.59 -16.30
N TYR A 378 0.85 20.76 -17.15
CA TYR A 378 1.39 20.51 -18.50
C TYR A 378 0.93 21.57 -19.50
N PRO A 379 1.79 21.97 -20.47
CA PRO A 379 3.18 21.56 -20.63
C PRO A 379 4.07 22.10 -19.50
N LEU A 380 4.94 21.22 -18.96
CA LEU A 380 5.79 21.58 -17.83
C LEU A 380 6.76 22.71 -18.17
N LYS A 381 6.85 23.71 -17.27
CA LYS A 381 7.83 24.79 -17.36
C LYS A 381 9.13 24.34 -16.71
N LEU A 382 10.04 23.76 -17.50
CA LEU A 382 11.29 23.14 -17.01
C LEU A 382 12.43 24.15 -16.75
N GLY A 383 12.19 25.45 -16.90
CA GLY A 383 13.16 26.52 -16.74
C GLY A 383 12.78 27.48 -15.62
N GLY A 384 13.63 27.58 -14.59
CA GLY A 384 13.53 28.54 -13.50
C GLY A 384 14.20 28.01 -12.25
#